data_93a627d11648ba291b3eb1251198941d
#
_entry.id   93a627d11648ba291b3eb1251198941d
#
_cell.length_a   1.000
_cell.length_b   1.000
_cell.length_c   1.000
_cell.angle_alpha   90.00
_cell.angle_beta   90.00
_cell.angle_gamma   90.00
#
_symmetry.space_group_name_H-M   'P 1'
#
loop_
_entity.id
_entity.type
_entity.pdbx_description
1 polymer ?
#
loop_
_entity_poly.entity_id
_entity_poly.type
_entity_poly.pdbx_seq_one_letter_code
_entity_poly.pdbx_strand_id
1 'polypeptide(L)'
;TVTGVQTCALPIWQLMDYDGTSRTFIPRSSLNMDDLQAICDAALAGHGLAWLPCWMVIKEIQQGDLVPLLKQAPDVRFDVHAVWQQTPHLPLRVRIAIDMLVKRLPAVMSLEFPASIKKPR
;
A
#
# COMPACT_ATOMS: atom_id res chain seq x y z
N THR A 1 -23.05 0.36 -6.37
CA THR A 1 -21.99 1.23 -6.92
C THR A 1 -20.85 1.21 -5.95
N VAL A 2 -19.70 0.68 -6.35
CA VAL A 2 -18.49 0.69 -5.51
C VAL A 2 -17.86 2.08 -5.63
N THR A 3 -17.79 2.79 -4.52
CA THR A 3 -17.18 4.12 -4.44
C THR A 3 -15.74 3.96 -4.00
N GLY A 4 -14.78 4.52 -4.73
CA GLY A 4 -13.35 4.47 -4.40
C GLY A 4 -12.83 5.82 -3.91
N VAL A 5 -11.89 5.78 -2.98
CA VAL A 5 -11.09 6.91 -2.54
C VAL A 5 -9.70 6.76 -3.15
N GLN A 6 -9.19 7.78 -3.83
CA GLN A 6 -7.99 7.68 -4.67
C GLN A 6 -7.04 8.86 -4.55
N THR A 7 -5.79 8.62 -4.96
CA THR A 7 -4.82 9.69 -5.24
C THR A 7 -5.14 10.39 -6.56
N CYS A 8 -4.92 11.70 -6.63
CA CYS A 8 -5.29 12.55 -7.78
C CYS A 8 -4.57 12.22 -9.08
N ALA A 9 -3.41 11.59 -9.05
CA ALA A 9 -2.54 11.56 -10.20
C ALA A 9 -2.98 10.63 -11.34
N LEU A 10 -3.60 9.47 -11.06
CA LEU A 10 -4.18 8.57 -12.07
C LEU A 10 -5.15 7.59 -11.40
N PRO A 11 -6.44 7.62 -11.73
CA PRO A 11 -7.44 6.74 -11.16
C PRO A 11 -7.39 5.33 -11.78
N ILE A 12 -6.21 4.78 -11.95
CA ILE A 12 -6.02 3.48 -12.60
C ILE A 12 -5.50 2.51 -11.55
N TRP A 13 -6.33 1.51 -11.21
CA TRP A 13 -5.90 0.41 -10.36
C TRP A 13 -5.46 -0.76 -11.21
N GLN A 14 -4.25 -1.22 -10.98
CA GLN A 14 -3.78 -2.48 -11.54
C GLN A 14 -4.04 -3.59 -10.52
N LEU A 15 -5.01 -4.44 -10.82
CA LEU A 15 -5.38 -5.57 -9.99
C LEU A 15 -4.81 -6.84 -10.62
N MET A 16 -4.28 -7.73 -9.80
CA MET A 16 -3.93 -9.07 -10.26
C MET A 16 -5.14 -9.97 -10.09
N ASP A 17 -5.51 -10.69 -11.14
CA ASP A 17 -6.54 -11.73 -11.09
C ASP A 17 -5.98 -13.02 -10.48
N TYR A 18 -6.84 -13.97 -10.14
CA TYR A 18 -6.47 -15.26 -9.54
C TYR A 18 -5.54 -16.09 -10.45
N ASP A 19 -5.58 -15.87 -11.76
CA ASP A 19 -4.74 -16.52 -12.76
C ASP A 19 -3.38 -15.80 -12.97
N GLY A 20 -3.12 -14.71 -12.22
CA GLY A 20 -1.91 -13.89 -12.34
C GLY A 20 -1.97 -12.87 -13.48
N THR A 21 -3.10 -12.73 -14.16
CA THR A 21 -3.28 -11.71 -15.20
C THR A 21 -3.50 -10.35 -14.57
N SER A 22 -2.73 -9.35 -15.01
CA SER A 22 -2.94 -7.96 -14.58
C SER A 22 -4.14 -7.37 -15.30
N ARG A 23 -5.11 -6.84 -14.55
CA ARG A 23 -6.27 -6.12 -15.07
C ARG A 23 -6.24 -4.68 -14.62
N THR A 24 -6.52 -3.81 -15.55
CA THR A 24 -6.65 -2.38 -15.29
C THR A 24 -8.09 -2.06 -14.96
N PHE A 25 -8.31 -1.42 -13.82
CA PHE A 25 -9.62 -0.98 -13.38
C PHE A 25 -9.62 0.52 -13.12
N ILE A 26 -10.58 1.23 -13.68
CA ILE A 26 -10.80 2.66 -13.45
C ILE A 26 -12.02 2.79 -12.54
N PRO A 27 -11.85 2.94 -11.23
CA PRO A 27 -12.97 3.08 -10.33
C PRO A 27 -13.65 4.43 -10.53
N ARG A 28 -14.96 4.46 -10.33
CA ARG A 28 -15.68 5.73 -10.20
C ARG A 28 -15.41 6.28 -8.81
N SER A 29 -14.49 7.24 -8.75
CA SER A 29 -14.10 7.85 -7.49
C SER A 29 -15.04 8.97 -7.11
N SER A 30 -15.49 8.99 -5.86
CA SER A 30 -16.23 10.12 -5.28
C SER A 30 -15.31 11.10 -4.54
N LEU A 31 -14.13 10.62 -4.11
CA LEU A 31 -13.13 11.40 -3.38
C LEU A 31 -11.77 11.17 -4.01
N ASN A 32 -11.10 12.28 -4.36
CA ASN A 32 -9.72 12.28 -4.85
C ASN A 32 -8.87 13.12 -3.89
N MET A 33 -7.81 12.52 -3.38
CA MET A 33 -6.91 13.11 -2.40
C MET A 33 -5.47 12.79 -2.76
N ASP A 34 -4.55 13.71 -2.48
CA ASP A 34 -3.11 13.53 -2.71
C ASP A 34 -2.38 12.96 -1.49
N ASP A 35 -3.02 12.94 -0.34
CA ASP A 35 -2.47 12.47 0.92
C ASP A 35 -2.96 11.06 1.24
N LEU A 36 -2.01 10.11 1.41
CA LEU A 36 -2.32 8.72 1.72
C LEU A 36 -3.00 8.56 3.10
N GLN A 37 -2.68 9.43 4.08
CA GLN A 37 -3.33 9.38 5.38
C GLN A 37 -4.78 9.82 5.26
N ALA A 38 -5.06 10.89 4.52
CA ALA A 38 -6.43 11.33 4.28
C ALA A 38 -7.26 10.25 3.55
N ILE A 39 -6.64 9.49 2.63
CA ILE A 39 -7.29 8.35 1.98
C ILE A 39 -7.61 7.25 3.00
N CYS A 40 -6.68 6.95 3.90
CA CYS A 40 -6.88 5.98 4.97
C CYS A 40 -8.03 6.41 5.89
N ASP A 41 -8.03 7.66 6.33
CA ASP A 41 -9.07 8.22 7.20
C ASP A 41 -10.45 8.19 6.54
N ALA A 42 -10.52 8.50 5.25
CA ALA A 42 -11.76 8.40 4.47
C ALA A 42 -12.25 6.94 4.36
N ALA A 43 -11.36 5.98 4.19
CA ALA A 43 -11.71 4.57 4.17
C ALA A 43 -12.23 4.10 5.54
N LEU A 44 -11.58 4.52 6.64
CA LEU A 44 -12.01 4.26 8.01
C LEU A 44 -13.38 4.87 8.30
N ALA A 45 -13.66 6.05 7.75
CA ALA A 45 -14.97 6.69 7.84
C ALA A 45 -16.05 6.04 6.97
N GLY A 46 -15.72 4.96 6.23
CA GLY A 46 -16.69 4.20 5.43
C GLY A 46 -17.04 4.82 4.08
N HIS A 47 -16.24 5.75 3.57
CA HIS A 47 -16.51 6.40 2.28
C HIS A 47 -16.24 5.50 1.06
N GLY A 48 -15.76 4.28 1.24
CA GLY A 48 -15.64 3.31 0.16
C GLY A 48 -14.36 2.48 0.20
N LEU A 49 -13.88 2.07 -0.97
CA LEU A 49 -12.67 1.27 -1.12
C LEU A 49 -11.46 2.18 -1.35
N ALA A 50 -10.34 1.83 -0.75
CA ALA A 50 -9.08 2.52 -0.93
C ALA A 50 -7.98 1.54 -1.36
N TRP A 51 -7.07 2.02 -2.19
CA TRP A 51 -5.83 1.33 -2.50
C TRP A 51 -4.71 1.96 -1.67
N LEU A 52 -4.24 1.22 -0.69
CA LEU A 52 -3.27 1.71 0.29
C LEU A 52 -2.12 0.71 0.46
N PRO A 53 -0.91 1.19 0.78
CA PRO A 53 0.19 0.31 1.14
C PRO A 53 -0.14 -0.49 2.41
N CYS A 54 0.14 -1.80 2.40
CA CYS A 54 -0.19 -2.68 3.54
C CYS A 54 0.50 -2.26 4.83
N TRP A 55 1.75 -1.78 4.77
CA TRP A 55 2.51 -1.32 5.93
C TRP A 55 1.85 -0.13 6.66
N MET A 56 1.02 0.62 5.96
CA MET A 56 0.32 1.78 6.52
C MET A 56 -0.95 1.40 7.27
N VAL A 57 -1.64 0.34 6.83
CA VAL A 57 -2.99 -0.02 7.31
C VAL A 57 -3.03 -1.33 8.11
N ILE A 58 -1.87 -1.89 8.46
CA ILE A 58 -1.80 -3.18 9.14
C ILE A 58 -2.48 -3.16 10.50
N LYS A 59 -2.38 -2.06 11.24
CA LYS A 59 -3.01 -1.91 12.56
C LYS A 59 -4.53 -1.88 12.46
N GLU A 60 -5.05 -1.10 11.53
CA GLU A 60 -6.47 -0.93 11.27
C GLU A 60 -7.10 -2.26 10.80
N ILE A 61 -6.35 -3.05 10.03
CA ILE A 61 -6.77 -4.39 9.64
C ILE A 61 -6.74 -5.35 10.82
N GLN A 62 -5.72 -5.29 11.68
CA GLN A 62 -5.64 -6.14 12.88
C GLN A 62 -6.74 -5.80 13.90
N GLN A 63 -7.13 -4.55 14.01
CA GLN A 63 -8.22 -4.07 14.86
C GLN A 63 -9.60 -4.39 14.27
N GLY A 64 -9.67 -4.71 12.99
CA GLY A 64 -10.91 -5.00 12.28
C GLY A 64 -11.63 -3.77 11.74
N ASP A 65 -11.00 -2.58 11.82
CA ASP A 65 -11.56 -1.32 11.32
C ASP A 65 -11.50 -1.25 9.79
N LEU A 66 -10.51 -1.91 9.19
CA LEU A 66 -10.42 -2.11 7.75
C LEU A 66 -10.42 -3.59 7.38
N VAL A 67 -11.06 -3.91 6.26
CA VAL A 67 -11.13 -5.27 5.73
C VAL A 67 -10.39 -5.35 4.40
N PRO A 68 -9.30 -6.15 4.30
CA PRO A 68 -8.62 -6.34 3.03
C PRO A 68 -9.50 -7.15 2.08
N LEU A 69 -9.65 -6.67 0.87
CA LEU A 69 -10.35 -7.31 -0.23
C LEU A 69 -9.37 -8.06 -1.14
N LEU A 70 -9.90 -8.98 -1.95
CA LEU A 70 -9.13 -9.73 -2.96
C LEU A 70 -7.93 -10.51 -2.38
N LYS A 71 -8.04 -11.02 -1.15
CA LYS A 71 -6.97 -11.74 -0.44
C LYS A 71 -6.38 -12.94 -1.18
N GLN A 72 -7.08 -13.47 -2.16
CA GLN A 72 -6.64 -14.62 -2.96
C GLN A 72 -5.92 -14.20 -4.24
N ALA A 73 -5.98 -12.92 -4.59
CA ALA A 73 -5.23 -12.37 -5.71
C ALA A 73 -3.75 -12.21 -5.31
N PRO A 74 -2.82 -12.42 -6.25
CA PRO A 74 -1.40 -12.17 -5.99
C PRO A 74 -1.15 -10.74 -5.53
N ASP A 75 -0.23 -10.57 -4.59
CA ASP A 75 0.16 -9.25 -4.10
C ASP A 75 0.86 -8.45 -5.19
N VAL A 76 0.48 -7.19 -5.32
CA VAL A 76 1.24 -6.24 -6.14
C VAL A 76 2.42 -5.74 -5.31
N ARG A 77 3.63 -6.09 -5.74
CA ARG A 77 4.87 -5.69 -5.07
C ARG A 77 5.50 -4.52 -5.79
N PHE A 78 5.98 -3.58 -5.01
CA PHE A 78 6.74 -2.44 -5.50
C PHE A 78 8.13 -2.46 -4.89
N ASP A 79 9.14 -2.31 -5.75
CA ASP A 79 10.51 -2.16 -5.29
C ASP A 79 10.72 -0.77 -4.69
N VAL A 80 11.39 -0.72 -3.55
CA VAL A 80 11.75 0.52 -2.89
C VAL A 80 13.24 0.76 -3.09
N HIS A 81 13.58 1.90 -3.68
CA HIS A 81 14.96 2.26 -4.00
C HIS A 81 15.41 3.49 -3.20
N ALA A 82 16.61 3.42 -2.64
CA ALA A 82 17.30 4.61 -2.17
C ALA A 82 18.05 5.24 -3.35
N VAL A 83 17.81 6.52 -3.60
CA VAL A 83 18.45 7.26 -4.68
C VAL A 83 19.26 8.41 -4.09
N TRP A 84 20.50 8.56 -4.54
CA TRP A 84 21.36 9.66 -4.13
C TRP A 84 22.22 10.14 -5.30
N GLN A 85 22.73 11.37 -5.19
CA GLN A 85 23.60 11.93 -6.20
C GLN A 85 24.94 11.18 -6.22
N GLN A 86 25.41 10.83 -7.42
CA GLN A 86 26.72 10.21 -7.57
C GLN A 86 27.82 11.21 -7.19
N THR A 87 28.62 10.84 -6.19
CA THR A 87 29.76 11.63 -5.71
C THR A 87 31.00 10.75 -5.66
N PRO A 88 32.23 11.29 -5.88
CA PRO A 88 33.46 10.52 -5.78
C PRO A 88 33.64 9.85 -4.41
N HIS A 89 33.15 10.49 -3.36
CA HIS A 89 33.16 9.97 -2.00
C HIS A 89 31.78 10.14 -1.37
N LEU A 90 31.12 9.02 -1.04
CA LEU A 90 29.87 9.04 -0.31
C LEU A 90 30.16 9.40 1.17
N PRO A 91 29.60 10.49 1.71
CA PRO A 91 29.79 10.85 3.11
C PRO A 91 29.36 9.71 4.06
N LEU A 92 30.15 9.46 5.10
CA LEU A 92 29.88 8.37 6.04
C LEU A 92 28.45 8.39 6.62
N ARG A 93 27.95 9.60 6.92
CA ARG A 93 26.56 9.78 7.43
C ARG A 93 25.50 9.26 6.46
N VAL A 94 25.71 9.44 5.15
CA VAL A 94 24.76 8.97 4.12
C VAL A 94 24.85 7.46 3.99
N ARG A 95 26.07 6.91 4.04
CA ARG A 95 26.27 5.46 4.02
C ARG A 95 25.62 4.77 5.20
N ILE A 96 25.84 5.29 6.42
CA ILE A 96 25.20 4.75 7.62
C ILE A 96 23.67 4.79 7.51
N ALA A 97 23.10 5.88 7.00
CA ALA A 97 21.65 5.99 6.81
C ALA A 97 21.13 4.95 5.82
N ILE A 98 21.80 4.73 4.68
CA ILE A 98 21.44 3.71 3.70
C ILE A 98 21.52 2.31 4.31
N ASP A 99 22.64 1.97 4.96
CA ASP A 99 22.84 0.67 5.60
C ASP A 99 21.76 0.39 6.67
N MET A 100 21.36 1.43 7.41
CA MET A 100 20.29 1.32 8.41
C MET A 100 18.93 1.09 7.78
N LEU A 101 18.61 1.79 6.67
CA LEU A 101 17.39 1.60 5.92
C LEU A 101 17.32 0.20 5.31
N VAL A 102 18.39 -0.25 4.64
CA VAL A 102 18.48 -1.60 4.06
C VAL A 102 18.28 -2.68 5.12
N LYS A 103 18.81 -2.48 6.33
CA LYS A 103 18.68 -3.44 7.42
C LYS A 103 17.29 -3.46 8.06
N ARG A 104 16.63 -2.31 8.18
CA ARG A 104 15.38 -2.18 8.95
C ARG A 104 14.11 -2.21 8.11
N LEU A 105 14.13 -1.62 6.90
CA LEU A 105 12.94 -1.55 6.06
C LEU A 105 12.31 -2.92 5.73
N PRO A 106 13.08 -3.98 5.38
CA PRO A 106 12.47 -5.27 5.07
C PRO A 106 11.59 -5.80 6.21
N ALA A 107 12.03 -5.63 7.47
CA ALA A 107 11.26 -6.09 8.62
C ALA A 107 9.96 -5.30 8.85
N VAL A 108 9.93 -4.03 8.45
CA VAL A 108 8.74 -3.17 8.58
C VAL A 108 7.78 -3.38 7.41
N MET A 109 8.31 -3.65 6.21
CA MET A 109 7.52 -3.75 4.98
C MET A 109 7.06 -5.18 4.66
N SER A 110 7.69 -6.22 5.22
CA SER A 110 7.30 -7.63 5.05
C SER A 110 6.24 -8.09 6.06
N LEU A 111 5.35 -7.18 6.46
CA LEU A 111 4.22 -7.53 7.33
C LEU A 111 3.26 -8.42 6.54
N GLU A 112 3.32 -9.72 6.80
CA GLU A 112 2.34 -10.66 6.31
C GLU A 112 0.99 -10.37 6.96
N PHE A 113 -0.07 -10.37 6.17
CA PHE A 113 -1.42 -10.30 6.71
C PHE A 113 -1.65 -11.52 7.62
N PRO A 114 -2.09 -11.32 8.86
CA PRO A 114 -2.37 -12.45 9.74
C PRO A 114 -3.38 -13.38 9.09
N ALA A 115 -3.03 -14.65 8.96
CA ALA A 115 -3.85 -15.70 8.36
C ALA A 115 -5.21 -15.89 9.07
N SER A 116 -5.39 -15.26 10.23
CA SER A 116 -6.56 -15.42 11.11
C SER A 116 -7.71 -14.46 10.85
N ILE A 117 -7.66 -13.61 9.82
CA ILE A 117 -8.81 -12.76 9.50
C ILE A 117 -9.89 -13.64 8.87
N LYS A 118 -10.80 -14.12 9.73
CA LYS A 118 -11.97 -14.92 9.33
C LYS A 118 -12.77 -14.24 8.23
N LYS A 119 -13.17 -15.08 7.24
CA LYS A 119 -14.12 -14.72 6.18
C LYS A 119 -15.36 -14.07 6.81
N PRO A 120 -15.79 -12.88 6.35
CA PRO A 120 -17.12 -12.39 6.70
C PRO A 120 -18.16 -13.38 6.16
N ARG A 121 -19.15 -13.68 6.96
CA ARG A 121 -20.31 -14.52 6.58
C ARG A 121 -21.15 -13.84 5.52
#